data_983caeb4a066e34c6bf9cec08b9867fd
#
_entry.id   983caeb4a066e34c6bf9cec08b9867fd
#
_cell.length_a   1.000
_cell.length_b   1.000
_cell.length_c   1.000
_cell.angle_alpha   90.00
_cell.angle_beta   90.00
_cell.angle_gamma   90.00
#
_symmetry.space_group_name_H-M   'P 1'
#
loop_
_entity.id
_entity.type
_entity.pdbx_description
1 polymer ?
#
loop_
_entity_poly.entity_id
_entity_poly.type
_entity_poly.pdbx_seq_one_letter_code
_entity_poly.pdbx_strand_id
1 'polypeptide(L)'
;MKEEKNKRSIPKKLPTVVAASGEYEGWVAKQLEIVAGDLALKHRRMAEAVFPFMRATFYRWAQLWPLVCPELARAPFVMVVGDLHVENFGTWRDAEGRLVWGVNDFDEAWPASYTVDLVRLLASAYLAVADQHLTVTRREARDAIESGYRDGISKGGSPFVLAEKNNWLRKVALSRLRDPVLFWEKIEACKEFRGTLPKPIHELLHGSMPLKQPTLEMKSRIAGLGSLGHPRVLGLTKWHGAHIVREAKKLTRSAWIWARGEADKDRAPLQQENIINRAVRIPDPHIHFLDGWVVRRLAPDCCHIELSALPEEHDEGRLLYAMGWETANIHLGTREKIAALKKDLSGRKGRWLHKAAKAMAQATAKDWKVWRTHQGPRKA
;
A
#
# COMPACT_ATOMS: atom_id res chain seq x y z
N MET A 1 28.28 19.01 -5.46
CA MET A 1 27.33 18.43 -6.42
C MET A 1 26.24 19.48 -6.66
N LYS A 2 26.14 19.99 -7.89
CA LYS A 2 25.27 21.10 -8.27
C LYS A 2 23.81 20.64 -8.16
N GLU A 3 22.99 21.37 -7.40
CA GLU A 3 21.54 21.30 -7.45
C GLU A 3 21.07 21.70 -8.85
N GLU A 4 20.78 20.73 -9.69
CA GLU A 4 20.06 20.99 -10.94
C GLU A 4 18.63 21.38 -10.60
N LYS A 5 18.37 22.66 -10.80
CA LYS A 5 17.03 23.25 -10.79
C LYS A 5 16.22 22.71 -11.97
N ASN A 6 15.69 21.52 -11.87
CA ASN A 6 14.74 21.00 -12.84
C ASN A 6 13.34 21.60 -12.57
N LYS A 7 13.17 22.87 -12.94
CA LYS A 7 11.86 23.54 -12.99
C LYS A 7 11.10 23.02 -14.19
N ARG A 8 10.51 21.84 -14.11
CA ARG A 8 9.42 21.49 -15.04
C ARG A 8 8.11 22.08 -14.53
N SER A 9 7.48 22.86 -15.37
CA SER A 9 6.17 23.48 -15.12
C SER A 9 5.12 22.39 -14.94
N ILE A 10 4.49 22.36 -13.76
CA ILE A 10 3.26 21.60 -13.55
C ILE A 10 2.29 22.00 -14.66
N PRO A 11 1.72 21.06 -15.41
CA PRO A 11 0.81 21.41 -16.51
C PRO A 11 -0.36 22.22 -15.96
N LYS A 12 -0.67 23.34 -16.61
CA LYS A 12 -1.74 24.26 -16.18
C LYS A 12 -3.13 23.60 -16.13
N LYS A 13 -3.30 22.46 -16.80
CA LYS A 13 -4.54 21.69 -16.80
C LYS A 13 -4.20 20.20 -16.88
N LEU A 14 -4.66 19.44 -15.88
CA LEU A 14 -4.56 17.97 -15.93
C LEU A 14 -5.58 17.38 -16.92
N PRO A 15 -5.27 16.23 -17.54
CA PRO A 15 -6.26 15.46 -18.29
C PRO A 15 -7.42 15.02 -17.38
N THR A 16 -8.53 14.61 -17.96
CA THR A 16 -9.60 13.95 -17.19
C THR A 16 -9.06 12.69 -16.54
N VAL A 17 -9.70 12.22 -15.46
CA VAL A 17 -9.26 10.99 -14.80
C VAL A 17 -9.33 9.79 -15.76
N VAL A 18 -10.29 9.77 -16.68
CA VAL A 18 -10.42 8.70 -17.69
C VAL A 18 -9.21 8.67 -18.62
N ALA A 19 -8.84 9.83 -19.17
CA ALA A 19 -7.65 9.93 -20.02
C ALA A 19 -6.37 9.60 -19.25
N ALA A 20 -6.22 10.14 -18.03
CA ALA A 20 -5.08 9.84 -17.14
C ALA A 20 -4.96 8.35 -16.82
N SER A 21 -6.08 7.65 -16.64
CA SER A 21 -6.10 6.19 -16.41
C SER A 21 -5.55 5.43 -17.62
N GLY A 22 -6.05 5.73 -18.81
CA GLY A 22 -5.56 5.07 -20.04
C GLY A 22 -4.08 5.34 -20.31
N GLU A 23 -3.61 6.59 -20.09
CA GLU A 23 -2.20 6.95 -20.24
C GLU A 23 -1.31 6.19 -19.22
N TYR A 24 -1.75 6.11 -17.94
CA TYR A 24 -1.03 5.38 -16.91
C TYR A 24 -0.99 3.88 -17.19
N GLU A 25 -2.10 3.28 -17.57
CA GLU A 25 -2.18 1.86 -17.94
C GLU A 25 -1.30 1.55 -19.15
N GLY A 26 -1.27 2.43 -20.16
CA GLY A 26 -0.34 2.33 -21.28
C GLY A 26 1.13 2.42 -20.85
N TRP A 27 1.45 3.19 -19.81
CA TRP A 27 2.80 3.23 -19.25
C TRP A 27 3.12 1.97 -18.45
N VAL A 28 2.17 1.41 -17.69
CA VAL A 28 2.33 0.12 -17.00
C VAL A 28 2.53 -1.03 -17.99
N ALA A 29 1.78 -1.05 -19.09
CA ALA A 29 1.88 -2.06 -20.14
C ALA A 29 3.28 -2.16 -20.80
N LYS A 30 4.08 -1.08 -20.71
CA LYS A 30 5.49 -1.12 -21.14
C LYS A 30 6.42 -1.85 -20.18
N GLN A 31 5.98 -2.12 -18.95
CA GLN A 31 6.79 -2.73 -17.88
C GLN A 31 6.43 -4.18 -17.61
N LEU A 32 5.17 -4.55 -17.89
CA LEU A 32 4.66 -5.91 -17.69
C LEU A 32 3.52 -6.20 -18.65
N GLU A 33 3.25 -7.48 -18.87
CA GLU A 33 2.04 -7.93 -19.56
C GLU A 33 0.83 -7.80 -18.62
N ILE A 34 -0.13 -6.97 -19.01
CA ILE A 34 -1.34 -6.74 -18.21
C ILE A 34 -2.32 -7.89 -18.37
N VAL A 35 -2.81 -8.43 -17.25
CA VAL A 35 -3.91 -9.39 -17.23
C VAL A 35 -5.23 -8.65 -17.46
N ALA A 36 -5.73 -8.69 -18.71
CA ALA A 36 -6.87 -7.88 -19.14
C ALA A 36 -8.15 -8.10 -18.31
N GLY A 37 -8.43 -9.35 -17.92
CA GLY A 37 -9.60 -9.69 -17.09
C GLY A 37 -9.54 -9.03 -15.70
N ASP A 38 -8.36 -8.97 -15.10
CA ASP A 38 -8.13 -8.35 -13.79
C ASP A 38 -8.20 -6.84 -13.89
N LEU A 39 -7.69 -6.25 -14.98
CA LEU A 39 -7.82 -4.81 -15.25
C LEU A 39 -9.29 -4.41 -15.42
N ALA A 40 -10.07 -5.20 -16.16
CA ALA A 40 -11.50 -4.97 -16.29
C ALA A 40 -12.23 -5.06 -14.93
N LEU A 41 -11.82 -5.99 -14.06
CA LEU A 41 -12.32 -6.07 -12.68
C LEU A 41 -11.94 -4.83 -11.87
N LYS A 42 -10.70 -4.35 -12.00
CA LYS A 42 -10.25 -3.09 -11.36
C LYS A 42 -11.17 -1.93 -11.73
N HIS A 43 -11.44 -1.73 -13.03
CA HIS A 43 -12.30 -0.66 -13.51
C HIS A 43 -13.72 -0.73 -12.94
N ARG A 44 -14.31 -1.94 -12.85
CA ARG A 44 -15.62 -2.13 -12.23
C ARG A 44 -15.61 -1.76 -10.74
N ARG A 45 -14.61 -2.24 -9.99
CA ARG A 45 -14.47 -1.92 -8.55
C ARG A 45 -14.21 -0.44 -8.28
N MET A 46 -13.48 0.24 -9.16
CA MET A 46 -13.30 1.69 -9.09
C MET A 46 -14.61 2.46 -9.18
N ALA A 47 -15.62 1.93 -9.88
CA ALA A 47 -16.93 2.58 -10.01
C ALA A 47 -17.83 2.39 -8.78
N GLU A 48 -17.54 1.43 -7.90
CA GLU A 48 -18.40 1.04 -6.79
C GLU A 48 -18.54 2.12 -5.72
N ALA A 49 -17.40 2.64 -5.23
CA ALA A 49 -17.37 3.65 -4.18
C ALA A 49 -16.09 4.49 -4.26
N VAL A 50 -16.06 5.62 -3.52
CA VAL A 50 -14.91 6.53 -3.51
C VAL A 50 -13.68 5.89 -2.88
N PHE A 51 -13.83 5.07 -1.86
CA PHE A 51 -12.71 4.43 -1.18
C PHE A 51 -11.99 3.39 -2.07
N PRO A 52 -12.66 2.43 -2.72
CA PRO A 52 -12.03 1.58 -3.75
C PRO A 52 -11.40 2.39 -4.89
N PHE A 53 -12.06 3.44 -5.36
CA PHE A 53 -11.50 4.32 -6.39
C PHE A 53 -10.18 4.95 -5.94
N MET A 54 -10.11 5.49 -4.72
CA MET A 54 -8.88 6.07 -4.16
C MET A 54 -7.74 5.06 -4.13
N ARG A 55 -8.00 3.83 -3.69
CA ARG A 55 -7.00 2.74 -3.62
C ARG A 55 -6.51 2.28 -4.99
N ALA A 56 -7.36 2.35 -6.00
CA ALA A 56 -7.01 1.92 -7.35
C ALA A 56 -6.29 2.99 -8.18
N THR A 57 -6.32 4.26 -7.75
CA THR A 57 -5.90 5.41 -8.57
C THR A 57 -4.81 6.26 -7.91
N PHE A 58 -3.81 5.61 -7.30
CA PHE A 58 -2.71 6.35 -6.70
C PHE A 58 -1.97 7.25 -7.70
N TYR A 59 -1.83 6.83 -8.96
CA TYR A 59 -1.29 7.65 -10.05
C TYR A 59 -2.00 9.01 -10.17
N ARG A 60 -3.33 9.03 -9.98
CA ARG A 60 -4.12 10.25 -10.01
C ARG A 60 -3.90 11.11 -8.77
N TRP A 61 -3.78 10.49 -7.60
CA TRP A 61 -3.38 11.16 -6.36
C TRP A 61 -2.03 11.87 -6.52
N ALA A 62 -1.04 11.19 -7.09
CA ALA A 62 0.29 11.73 -7.33
C ALA A 62 0.27 12.96 -8.26
N GLN A 63 -0.60 12.98 -9.30
CA GLN A 63 -0.82 14.14 -10.15
C GLN A 63 -1.49 15.32 -9.40
N LEU A 64 -2.50 15.01 -8.58
CA LEU A 64 -3.29 16.03 -7.86
C LEU A 64 -2.52 16.64 -6.70
N TRP A 65 -1.64 15.89 -6.05
CA TRP A 65 -0.94 16.26 -4.83
C TRP A 65 -0.28 17.66 -4.90
N PRO A 66 0.61 17.96 -5.86
CA PRO A 66 1.27 19.26 -5.92
C PRO A 66 0.33 20.41 -6.30
N LEU A 67 -0.84 20.14 -6.87
CA LEU A 67 -1.83 21.12 -7.28
C LEU A 67 -2.79 21.47 -6.14
N VAL A 68 -3.22 20.47 -5.39
CA VAL A 68 -4.19 20.63 -4.29
C VAL A 68 -3.51 21.04 -3.00
N CYS A 69 -2.27 20.54 -2.77
CA CYS A 69 -1.50 20.78 -1.54
C CYS A 69 -0.08 21.29 -1.85
N PRO A 70 0.10 22.40 -2.58
CA PRO A 70 1.41 22.84 -3.10
C PRO A 70 2.44 23.10 -2.01
N GLU A 71 2.04 23.62 -0.85
CA GLU A 71 2.95 23.90 0.26
C GLU A 71 3.38 22.62 0.99
N LEU A 72 2.48 21.65 1.13
CA LEU A 72 2.78 20.37 1.74
C LEU A 72 3.65 19.50 0.80
N ALA A 73 3.49 19.66 -0.50
CA ALA A 73 4.30 18.98 -1.50
C ALA A 73 5.79 19.43 -1.49
N ARG A 74 6.13 20.54 -0.83
CA ARG A 74 7.49 21.04 -0.65
C ARG A 74 8.10 20.70 0.71
N ALA A 75 7.35 20.03 1.59
CA ALA A 75 7.87 19.58 2.89
C ALA A 75 9.07 18.63 2.69
N PRO A 76 9.89 18.40 3.73
CA PRO A 76 11.04 17.52 3.65
C PRO A 76 10.71 16.16 3.01
N PHE A 77 11.55 15.75 2.05
CA PHE A 77 11.39 14.48 1.34
C PHE A 77 12.02 13.36 2.15
N VAL A 78 11.26 12.27 2.29
CA VAL A 78 11.68 10.99 2.86
C VAL A 78 11.23 9.87 1.94
N MET A 79 11.66 8.63 2.21
CA MET A 79 11.02 7.48 1.59
C MET A 79 9.62 7.35 2.14
N VAL A 80 8.61 7.53 1.28
CA VAL A 80 7.19 7.39 1.61
C VAL A 80 6.64 6.07 1.09
N VAL A 81 5.56 5.59 1.71
CA VAL A 81 4.80 4.43 1.23
C VAL A 81 4.07 4.76 -0.08
N GLY A 82 3.61 6.00 -0.20
CA GLY A 82 2.87 6.52 -1.34
C GLY A 82 1.39 6.16 -1.28
N ASP A 83 1.01 4.92 -1.58
CA ASP A 83 -0.38 4.46 -1.48
C ASP A 83 -0.75 4.03 -0.05
N LEU A 84 -0.45 4.89 0.94
CA LEU A 84 -0.78 4.62 2.33
C LEU A 84 -2.26 4.90 2.63
N HIS A 85 -2.99 3.89 3.06
CA HIS A 85 -4.40 3.98 3.44
C HIS A 85 -4.70 3.02 4.59
N VAL A 86 -5.86 3.18 5.26
CA VAL A 86 -6.24 2.43 6.47
C VAL A 86 -6.27 0.90 6.30
N GLU A 87 -6.39 0.39 5.09
CA GLU A 87 -6.31 -1.05 4.78
C GLU A 87 -4.95 -1.50 4.23
N ASN A 88 -3.92 -0.63 4.26
CA ASN A 88 -2.56 -1.00 3.86
C ASN A 88 -1.72 -1.54 5.04
N PHE A 89 -2.37 -1.97 6.09
CA PHE A 89 -1.71 -2.56 7.25
C PHE A 89 -2.06 -4.03 7.36
N GLY A 90 -1.11 -4.82 7.83
CA GLY A 90 -1.29 -6.26 7.93
C GLY A 90 -0.32 -6.90 8.90
N THR A 91 -0.33 -8.21 8.93
CA THR A 91 0.50 -9.02 9.81
C THR A 91 1.44 -9.92 9.03
N TRP A 92 2.56 -10.25 9.65
CA TRP A 92 3.51 -11.29 9.22
C TRP A 92 4.17 -11.92 10.45
N ARG A 93 4.91 -13.01 10.24
CA ARG A 93 5.75 -13.60 11.29
C ARG A 93 7.20 -13.31 11.01
N ASP A 94 7.91 -12.91 12.06
CA ASP A 94 9.37 -12.74 12.01
C ASP A 94 10.13 -14.09 12.06
N ALA A 95 11.46 -14.03 12.10
CA ALA A 95 12.31 -15.21 12.13
C ALA A 95 12.11 -16.08 13.39
N GLU A 96 11.64 -15.49 14.50
CA GLU A 96 11.31 -16.19 15.75
C GLU A 96 9.84 -16.66 15.78
N GLY A 97 9.10 -16.55 14.69
CA GLY A 97 7.69 -16.92 14.60
C GLY A 97 6.73 -15.96 15.32
N ARG A 98 7.20 -14.81 15.84
CA ARG A 98 6.37 -13.84 16.54
C ARG A 98 5.53 -13.07 15.53
N LEU A 99 4.25 -12.84 15.86
CA LEU A 99 3.35 -12.04 15.03
C LEU A 99 3.74 -10.56 15.11
N VAL A 100 3.94 -9.95 13.96
CA VAL A 100 4.28 -8.54 13.78
C VAL A 100 3.17 -7.86 12.99
N TRP A 101 2.96 -6.57 13.22
CA TRP A 101 2.00 -5.75 12.48
C TRP A 101 2.67 -4.49 11.95
N GLY A 102 2.23 -4.03 10.79
CA GLY A 102 2.69 -2.79 10.18
C GLY A 102 2.22 -2.64 8.74
N VAL A 103 2.81 -1.68 8.02
CA VAL A 103 2.54 -1.49 6.59
C VAL A 103 2.96 -2.74 5.80
N ASN A 104 2.09 -3.19 4.88
CA ASN A 104 2.23 -4.47 4.20
C ASN A 104 2.34 -4.37 2.66
N ASP A 105 2.09 -3.20 2.08
CA ASP A 105 2.24 -2.96 0.64
C ASP A 105 3.05 -1.68 0.39
N PHE A 106 4.14 -1.81 -0.37
CA PHE A 106 5.07 -0.74 -0.71
C PHE A 106 5.20 -0.55 -2.23
N ASP A 107 4.21 -0.95 -3.01
CA ASP A 107 4.26 -0.88 -4.48
C ASP A 107 4.54 0.55 -4.99
N GLU A 108 4.08 1.56 -4.26
CA GLU A 108 4.22 2.97 -4.61
C GLU A 108 5.32 3.71 -3.85
N ALA A 109 6.22 2.96 -3.21
CA ALA A 109 7.33 3.56 -2.45
C ALA A 109 8.21 4.46 -3.33
N TRP A 110 8.43 5.71 -2.88
CA TRP A 110 9.24 6.70 -3.61
C TRP A 110 9.67 7.85 -2.69
N PRO A 111 10.79 8.55 -2.99
CA PRO A 111 11.13 9.78 -2.28
C PRO A 111 10.12 10.91 -2.57
N ALA A 112 9.37 11.32 -1.54
CA ALA A 112 8.39 12.40 -1.63
C ALA A 112 8.28 13.15 -0.30
N SER A 113 7.46 14.20 -0.24
CA SER A 113 7.21 14.91 1.01
C SER A 113 6.54 14.00 2.03
N TYR A 114 7.07 13.97 3.27
CA TYR A 114 6.52 13.11 4.34
C TYR A 114 5.03 13.33 4.60
N THR A 115 4.53 14.52 4.28
CA THR A 115 3.15 14.91 4.49
C THR A 115 2.16 14.14 3.61
N VAL A 116 2.62 13.57 2.47
CA VAL A 116 1.72 12.87 1.55
C VAL A 116 1.12 11.62 2.18
N ASP A 117 1.92 10.82 2.89
CA ASP A 117 1.44 9.60 3.54
C ASP A 117 0.42 9.93 4.65
N LEU A 118 0.70 10.96 5.46
CA LEU A 118 -0.22 11.39 6.50
C LEU A 118 -1.55 11.90 5.94
N VAL A 119 -1.49 12.69 4.87
CA VAL A 119 -2.70 13.24 4.24
C VAL A 119 -3.50 12.13 3.57
N ARG A 120 -2.83 11.17 2.94
CA ARG A 120 -3.49 10.05 2.29
C ARG A 120 -4.10 9.08 3.30
N LEU A 121 -3.38 8.75 4.37
CA LEU A 121 -3.90 7.95 5.47
C LEU A 121 -5.15 8.60 6.08
N LEU A 122 -5.10 9.89 6.42
CA LEU A 122 -6.26 10.58 6.99
C LEU A 122 -7.41 10.74 5.99
N ALA A 123 -7.13 10.99 4.72
CA ALA A 123 -8.17 11.03 3.68
C ALA A 123 -8.87 9.69 3.55
N SER A 124 -8.13 8.57 3.61
CA SER A 124 -8.70 7.23 3.60
C SER A 124 -9.58 6.95 4.81
N ALA A 125 -9.15 7.39 6.01
CA ALA A 125 -9.97 7.30 7.22
C ALA A 125 -11.27 8.11 7.08
N TYR A 126 -11.22 9.31 6.49
CA TYR A 126 -12.43 10.12 6.25
C TYR A 126 -13.42 9.48 5.29
N LEU A 127 -12.92 8.77 4.28
CA LEU A 127 -13.77 7.99 3.36
C LEU A 127 -14.36 6.77 4.07
N ALA A 128 -13.57 6.07 4.87
CA ALA A 128 -14.04 4.93 5.66
C ALA A 128 -15.11 5.33 6.69
N VAL A 129 -14.99 6.49 7.32
CA VAL A 129 -16.03 7.07 8.20
C VAL A 129 -17.29 7.41 7.40
N ALA A 130 -17.15 7.95 6.18
CA ALA A 130 -18.30 8.27 5.33
C ALA A 130 -19.06 7.02 4.86
N ASP A 131 -18.33 5.92 4.64
CA ASP A 131 -18.87 4.61 4.23
C ASP A 131 -19.30 3.73 5.44
N GLN A 132 -19.30 4.29 6.66
CA GLN A 132 -19.67 3.63 7.93
C GLN A 132 -18.81 2.41 8.31
N HIS A 133 -17.57 2.34 7.80
CA HIS A 133 -16.59 1.35 8.18
C HIS A 133 -15.80 1.73 9.44
N LEU A 134 -15.84 3.00 9.84
CA LEU A 134 -15.29 3.52 11.09
C LEU A 134 -16.34 4.38 11.78
N THR A 135 -16.41 4.29 13.10
CA THR A 135 -17.39 5.00 13.96
C THR A 135 -16.83 6.28 14.56
N VAL A 136 -15.49 6.45 14.58
CA VAL A 136 -14.81 7.66 15.07
C VAL A 136 -15.20 8.89 14.25
N THR A 137 -15.22 10.04 14.91
CA THR A 137 -15.36 11.31 14.20
C THR A 137 -14.11 11.66 13.38
N ARG A 138 -14.27 12.48 12.35
CA ARG A 138 -13.14 13.00 11.57
C ARG A 138 -12.10 13.74 12.42
N ARG A 139 -12.50 14.32 13.55
CA ARG A 139 -11.61 15.00 14.49
C ARG A 139 -10.77 13.98 15.24
N GLU A 140 -11.40 12.96 15.81
CA GLU A 140 -10.71 11.88 16.53
C GLU A 140 -9.73 11.14 15.62
N ALA A 141 -10.15 10.80 14.39
CA ALA A 141 -9.27 10.18 13.41
C ALA A 141 -8.01 11.02 13.12
N ARG A 142 -8.19 12.33 12.92
CA ARG A 142 -7.07 13.26 12.72
C ARG A 142 -6.15 13.28 13.93
N ASP A 143 -6.72 13.48 15.12
CA ASP A 143 -5.95 13.65 16.35
C ASP A 143 -5.16 12.39 16.68
N ALA A 144 -5.75 11.21 16.47
CA ALA A 144 -5.11 9.94 16.66
C ALA A 144 -3.92 9.73 15.70
N ILE A 145 -4.12 9.89 14.39
CA ILE A 145 -3.07 9.73 13.39
C ILE A 145 -1.93 10.74 13.61
N GLU A 146 -2.27 12.02 13.81
CA GLU A 146 -1.26 13.07 13.99
C GLU A 146 -0.46 12.87 15.27
N SER A 147 -1.10 12.50 16.39
CA SER A 147 -0.44 12.22 17.65
C SER A 147 0.47 11.00 17.57
N GLY A 148 -0.02 9.89 16.97
CA GLY A 148 0.79 8.68 16.76
C GLY A 148 2.04 8.95 15.93
N TYR A 149 1.91 9.73 14.86
CA TYR A 149 3.04 10.11 14.04
C TYR A 149 4.06 11.00 14.77
N ARG A 150 3.58 12.05 15.48
CA ARG A 150 4.45 12.94 16.26
C ARG A 150 5.21 12.20 17.35
N ASP A 151 4.52 11.32 18.06
CA ASP A 151 5.12 10.48 19.09
C ASP A 151 6.17 9.53 18.52
N GLY A 152 5.85 8.84 17.41
CA GLY A 152 6.78 7.95 16.73
C GLY A 152 8.05 8.67 16.27
N ILE A 153 7.93 9.84 15.63
CA ILE A 153 9.08 10.67 15.22
C ILE A 153 9.87 11.18 16.44
N SER A 154 9.21 11.58 17.51
CA SER A 154 9.86 12.10 18.73
C SER A 154 10.66 11.01 19.44
N LYS A 155 10.05 9.84 19.62
CA LYS A 155 10.58 8.70 20.38
C LYS A 155 11.53 7.80 19.58
N GLY A 156 11.72 8.04 18.29
CA GLY A 156 12.62 7.26 17.42
C GLY A 156 12.01 5.97 16.87
N GLY A 157 10.70 5.82 16.96
CA GLY A 157 9.97 4.65 16.48
C GLY A 157 10.10 3.41 17.35
N SER A 158 9.29 2.42 17.08
CA SER A 158 9.36 1.06 17.63
C SER A 158 8.41 0.16 16.83
N PRO A 159 8.84 -1.03 16.40
CA PRO A 159 7.98 -1.93 15.66
C PRO A 159 6.88 -2.54 16.55
N PHE A 160 5.77 -2.94 15.95
CA PHE A 160 4.66 -3.58 16.64
C PHE A 160 4.79 -5.10 16.65
N VAL A 161 5.43 -5.64 17.70
CA VAL A 161 5.38 -7.08 18.00
C VAL A 161 4.14 -7.35 18.84
N LEU A 162 3.30 -8.29 18.39
CA LEU A 162 1.99 -8.55 19.00
C LEU A 162 2.00 -9.60 20.10
N ALA A 163 3.20 -9.99 20.59
CA ALA A 163 3.35 -11.03 21.59
C ALA A 163 3.06 -10.54 23.02
N GLU A 164 3.74 -9.46 23.45
CA GLU A 164 3.76 -9.07 24.87
C GLU A 164 3.08 -7.73 25.15
N LYS A 165 3.41 -6.69 24.37
CA LYS A 165 3.02 -5.30 24.67
C LYS A 165 1.78 -4.81 23.96
N ASN A 166 1.36 -5.47 22.88
CA ASN A 166 0.30 -5.01 21.99
C ASN A 166 -0.89 -5.97 21.92
N ASN A 167 -1.30 -6.53 23.08
CA ASN A 167 -2.42 -7.48 23.17
C ASN A 167 -3.72 -6.96 22.57
N TRP A 168 -4.00 -5.67 22.70
CA TRP A 168 -5.18 -5.05 22.08
C TRP A 168 -5.13 -5.16 20.55
N LEU A 169 -3.98 -4.85 19.93
CA LEU A 169 -3.78 -4.93 18.48
C LEU A 169 -3.74 -6.41 18.03
N ARG A 170 -3.22 -7.30 18.86
CA ARG A 170 -3.30 -8.74 18.63
C ARG A 170 -4.75 -9.21 18.57
N LYS A 171 -5.62 -8.77 19.48
CA LYS A 171 -7.05 -9.10 19.43
C LYS A 171 -7.69 -8.62 18.13
N VAL A 172 -7.40 -7.38 17.71
CA VAL A 172 -7.84 -6.83 16.42
C VAL A 172 -7.30 -7.65 15.23
N ALA A 173 -6.04 -8.02 15.24
CA ALA A 173 -5.42 -8.82 14.19
C ALA A 173 -5.93 -10.27 14.17
N LEU A 174 -6.12 -10.90 15.34
CA LEU A 174 -6.53 -12.30 15.50
C LEU A 174 -8.03 -12.52 15.33
N SER A 175 -8.87 -11.56 15.67
CA SER A 175 -10.32 -11.65 15.35
C SER A 175 -10.56 -11.83 13.85
N ARG A 176 -9.51 -11.62 13.08
CA ARG A 176 -9.43 -11.73 11.63
C ARG A 176 -8.43 -12.72 11.13
N LEU A 177 -7.78 -13.46 12.00
CA LEU A 177 -7.16 -14.69 11.54
C LEU A 177 -8.28 -15.47 10.86
N ARG A 178 -8.31 -15.31 9.55
CA ARG A 178 -9.27 -15.99 8.70
C ARG A 178 -9.27 -17.43 9.15
N ASP A 179 -10.45 -17.98 9.30
CA ASP A 179 -10.59 -19.42 9.44
C ASP A 179 -9.58 -20.05 8.47
N PRO A 180 -8.58 -20.78 8.98
CA PRO A 180 -7.56 -21.38 8.11
C PRO A 180 -8.17 -22.20 6.98
N VAL A 181 -9.32 -22.84 7.22
CA VAL A 181 -10.06 -23.61 6.21
C VAL A 181 -10.49 -22.70 5.07
N LEU A 182 -11.16 -21.59 5.35
CA LEU A 182 -11.59 -20.62 4.34
C LEU A 182 -10.43 -19.99 3.58
N PHE A 183 -9.29 -19.81 4.23
CA PHE A 183 -8.08 -19.31 3.55
C PHE A 183 -7.60 -20.33 2.51
N TRP A 184 -7.47 -21.60 2.90
CA TRP A 184 -6.99 -22.64 1.99
C TRP A 184 -7.98 -22.93 0.87
N GLU A 185 -9.28 -22.98 1.13
CA GLU A 185 -10.32 -23.10 0.10
C GLU A 185 -10.19 -22.00 -0.96
N LYS A 186 -9.94 -20.75 -0.54
CA LYS A 186 -9.72 -19.64 -1.48
C LYS A 186 -8.44 -19.78 -2.29
N ILE A 187 -7.38 -20.34 -1.72
CA ILE A 187 -6.14 -20.62 -2.44
C ILE A 187 -6.34 -21.75 -3.45
N GLU A 188 -7.01 -22.83 -3.05
CA GLU A 188 -7.29 -23.99 -3.89
C GLU A 188 -8.24 -23.63 -5.05
N ALA A 189 -9.21 -22.75 -4.82
CA ALA A 189 -10.13 -22.26 -5.85
C ALA A 189 -9.48 -21.33 -6.88
N CYS A 190 -8.24 -20.88 -6.67
CA CYS A 190 -7.51 -20.10 -7.67
C CYS A 190 -7.31 -20.93 -8.94
N LYS A 191 -7.48 -20.28 -10.11
CA LYS A 191 -7.33 -20.94 -11.41
C LYS A 191 -5.89 -21.40 -11.64
N GLU A 192 -5.71 -22.48 -12.37
CA GLU A 192 -4.41 -22.92 -12.86
C GLU A 192 -3.68 -21.79 -13.60
N PHE A 193 -2.39 -21.65 -13.34
CA PHE A 193 -1.53 -20.72 -14.06
C PHE A 193 -1.06 -21.36 -15.37
N ARG A 194 -1.43 -20.75 -16.49
CA ARG A 194 -1.10 -21.25 -17.84
C ARG A 194 -0.02 -20.43 -18.54
N GLY A 195 0.63 -19.50 -17.82
CA GLY A 195 1.74 -18.71 -18.34
C GLY A 195 3.10 -19.32 -18.04
N THR A 196 4.14 -18.54 -18.30
CA THR A 196 5.52 -18.90 -17.99
C THR A 196 6.12 -17.88 -17.05
N LEU A 197 6.71 -18.33 -15.93
CA LEU A 197 7.54 -17.50 -15.10
C LEU A 197 8.98 -17.43 -15.67
N PRO A 198 9.66 -16.27 -15.57
CA PRO A 198 11.09 -16.21 -15.83
C PRO A 198 11.84 -17.22 -14.97
N LYS A 199 12.83 -17.91 -15.56
CA LYS A 199 13.59 -18.98 -14.88
C LYS A 199 14.11 -18.56 -13.49
N PRO A 200 14.74 -17.37 -13.29
CA PRO A 200 15.20 -16.96 -11.96
C PRO A 200 14.06 -16.84 -10.93
N ILE A 201 12.87 -16.42 -11.36
CA ILE A 201 11.71 -16.28 -10.47
C ILE A 201 11.12 -17.64 -10.11
N HIS A 202 11.09 -18.55 -11.07
CA HIS A 202 10.70 -19.93 -10.82
C HIS A 202 11.65 -20.59 -9.80
N GLU A 203 12.95 -20.43 -9.97
CA GLU A 203 13.97 -20.94 -9.04
C GLU A 203 13.85 -20.29 -7.66
N LEU A 204 13.61 -18.96 -7.58
CA LEU A 204 13.39 -18.27 -6.31
C LEU A 204 12.13 -18.77 -5.60
N LEU A 205 11.04 -18.99 -6.35
CA LEU A 205 9.79 -19.51 -5.79
C LEU A 205 10.00 -20.90 -5.18
N HIS A 206 10.69 -21.79 -5.89
CA HIS A 206 11.09 -23.12 -5.40
C HIS A 206 12.01 -23.03 -4.19
N GLY A 207 13.07 -22.22 -4.26
CA GLY A 207 14.07 -22.08 -3.20
C GLY A 207 13.53 -21.42 -1.92
N SER A 208 12.40 -20.69 -2.02
CA SER A 208 11.71 -20.12 -0.84
C SER A 208 10.85 -21.14 -0.07
N MET A 209 10.69 -22.36 -0.59
CA MET A 209 9.99 -23.44 0.10
C MET A 209 10.90 -24.17 1.09
N PRO A 210 10.36 -24.76 2.18
CA PRO A 210 11.17 -25.52 3.14
C PRO A 210 11.56 -26.92 2.64
N LEU A 211 11.30 -27.25 1.39
CA LEU A 211 11.55 -28.53 0.74
C LEU A 211 12.67 -28.42 -0.27
N LYS A 212 13.49 -29.46 -0.41
CA LYS A 212 14.39 -29.61 -1.55
C LYS A 212 13.57 -30.10 -2.75
N GLN A 213 13.56 -29.34 -3.85
CA GLN A 213 12.88 -29.69 -5.12
C GLN A 213 11.36 -29.98 -4.95
N PRO A 214 10.54 -29.06 -4.44
CA PRO A 214 9.11 -29.28 -4.29
C PRO A 214 8.43 -29.40 -5.66
N THR A 215 7.44 -30.28 -5.76
CA THR A 215 6.47 -30.20 -6.86
C THR A 215 5.47 -29.11 -6.52
N LEU A 216 5.40 -28.06 -7.33
CA LEU A 216 4.51 -26.93 -7.13
C LEU A 216 3.30 -27.01 -8.06
N GLU A 217 2.12 -26.92 -7.48
CA GLU A 217 0.91 -26.60 -8.22
C GLU A 217 0.89 -25.07 -8.43
N MET A 218 0.92 -24.65 -9.70
CA MET A 218 1.00 -23.25 -10.07
C MET A 218 -0.40 -22.68 -10.32
N LYS A 219 -0.77 -21.61 -9.61
CA LYS A 219 -2.08 -20.97 -9.74
C LYS A 219 -1.98 -19.47 -9.99
N SER A 220 -2.98 -18.91 -10.68
CA SER A 220 -3.14 -17.46 -10.88
C SER A 220 -3.96 -16.86 -9.74
N ARG A 221 -3.52 -15.74 -9.16
CA ARG A 221 -4.23 -15.09 -8.07
C ARG A 221 -4.70 -13.69 -8.43
N ILE A 222 -5.97 -13.42 -8.19
CA ILE A 222 -6.59 -12.10 -8.31
C ILE A 222 -6.62 -11.46 -6.92
N ALA A 223 -5.76 -10.46 -6.68
CA ALA A 223 -5.66 -9.80 -5.37
C ALA A 223 -5.04 -8.40 -5.47
N GLY A 224 -5.33 -7.53 -4.47
CA GLY A 224 -4.76 -6.20 -4.35
C GLY A 224 -5.34 -5.22 -5.38
N LEU A 225 -6.29 -4.37 -4.95
CA LEU A 225 -7.04 -3.48 -5.86
C LEU A 225 -6.14 -2.53 -6.65
N GLY A 226 -5.12 -1.95 -6.04
CA GLY A 226 -4.17 -1.03 -6.69
C GLY A 226 -3.41 -1.70 -7.85
N SER A 227 -2.96 -2.92 -7.65
CA SER A 227 -2.16 -3.70 -8.61
C SER A 227 -2.95 -4.80 -9.34
N LEU A 228 -4.29 -4.71 -9.43
CA LEU A 228 -5.06 -5.57 -10.32
C LEU A 228 -4.62 -5.35 -11.77
N GLY A 229 -4.42 -6.45 -12.48
CA GLY A 229 -3.81 -6.48 -13.80
C GLY A 229 -2.32 -6.83 -13.80
N HIS A 230 -1.63 -6.78 -12.65
CA HIS A 230 -0.25 -7.26 -12.54
C HIS A 230 -0.23 -8.79 -12.38
N PRO A 231 0.68 -9.50 -13.07
CA PRO A 231 0.82 -10.94 -12.93
C PRO A 231 1.12 -11.34 -11.47
N ARG A 232 0.33 -12.29 -10.96
CA ARG A 232 0.50 -12.91 -9.65
C ARG A 232 0.37 -14.41 -9.77
N VAL A 233 1.38 -15.12 -9.33
CA VAL A 233 1.45 -16.57 -9.43
C VAL A 233 1.67 -17.15 -8.03
N LEU A 234 0.90 -18.17 -7.70
CA LEU A 234 1.06 -18.97 -6.48
C LEU A 234 1.81 -20.24 -6.82
N GLY A 235 2.77 -20.59 -5.98
CA GLY A 235 3.31 -21.94 -5.90
C GLY A 235 2.75 -22.61 -4.65
N LEU A 236 1.92 -23.62 -4.82
CA LEU A 236 1.27 -24.40 -3.76
C LEU A 236 1.89 -25.78 -3.68
N THR A 237 2.16 -26.26 -2.49
CA THR A 237 2.60 -27.64 -2.24
C THR A 237 2.21 -28.10 -0.83
N LYS A 238 2.44 -29.36 -0.52
CA LYS A 238 2.28 -29.92 0.83
C LYS A 238 3.63 -30.18 1.48
N TRP A 239 3.71 -29.86 2.76
CA TRP A 239 4.86 -30.14 3.61
C TRP A 239 4.39 -30.72 4.95
N HIS A 240 4.91 -31.90 5.32
CA HIS A 240 4.45 -32.65 6.49
C HIS A 240 2.91 -32.77 6.58
N GLY A 241 2.26 -33.04 5.44
CA GLY A 241 0.81 -33.25 5.38
C GLY A 241 -0.05 -31.98 5.32
N ALA A 242 0.53 -30.78 5.46
CA ALA A 242 -0.18 -29.51 5.42
C ALA A 242 0.21 -28.67 4.20
N HIS A 243 -0.71 -27.81 3.74
CA HIS A 243 -0.46 -26.91 2.63
C HIS A 243 0.48 -25.75 3.01
N ILE A 244 1.38 -25.42 2.10
CA ILE A 244 2.19 -24.19 2.14
C ILE A 244 2.11 -23.51 0.78
N VAL A 245 2.18 -22.18 0.77
CA VAL A 245 2.06 -21.38 -0.45
C VAL A 245 3.00 -20.19 -0.44
N ARG A 246 3.55 -19.88 -1.62
CA ARG A 246 4.29 -18.64 -1.91
C ARG A 246 3.61 -17.92 -3.06
N GLU A 247 3.66 -16.60 -3.01
CA GLU A 247 3.20 -15.74 -4.10
C GLU A 247 4.40 -15.07 -4.76
N ALA A 248 4.49 -15.17 -6.08
CA ALA A 248 5.33 -14.32 -6.91
C ALA A 248 4.46 -13.24 -7.55
N LYS A 249 4.79 -11.96 -7.32
CA LYS A 249 4.09 -10.79 -7.86
C LYS A 249 5.05 -9.96 -8.70
N LYS A 250 4.66 -9.63 -9.94
CA LYS A 250 5.42 -8.67 -10.76
C LYS A 250 5.21 -7.26 -10.23
N LEU A 251 6.32 -6.54 -10.04
CA LEU A 251 6.35 -5.15 -9.59
C LEU A 251 6.45 -4.20 -10.78
N THR A 252 5.94 -2.99 -10.59
CA THR A 252 6.15 -1.86 -11.48
C THR A 252 6.84 -0.73 -10.75
N ARG A 253 7.38 0.20 -11.50
CA ARG A 253 7.86 1.46 -10.93
C ARG A 253 6.70 2.25 -10.37
N SER A 254 6.97 3.02 -9.31
CA SER A 254 5.95 3.85 -8.66
C SER A 254 5.31 4.84 -9.62
N ALA A 255 4.02 5.03 -9.47
CA ALA A 255 3.23 6.03 -10.21
C ALA A 255 3.72 7.47 -10.00
N TRP A 256 4.51 7.75 -8.95
CA TRP A 256 5.18 9.04 -8.76
C TRP A 256 6.03 9.44 -9.95
N ILE A 257 6.76 8.47 -10.53
CA ILE A 257 7.67 8.69 -11.67
C ILE A 257 6.86 9.11 -12.89
N TRP A 258 5.77 8.41 -13.16
CA TRP A 258 4.86 8.75 -14.26
C TRP A 258 4.20 10.11 -14.05
N ALA A 259 3.65 10.38 -12.87
CA ALA A 259 2.94 11.61 -12.54
C ALA A 259 3.83 12.86 -12.63
N ARG A 260 5.14 12.73 -12.36
CA ARG A 260 6.12 13.83 -12.47
C ARG A 260 6.68 14.01 -13.87
N GLY A 261 6.43 13.09 -14.80
CA GLY A 261 6.96 13.15 -16.15
C GLY A 261 8.49 13.13 -16.19
N GLU A 262 9.14 12.38 -15.30
CA GLU A 262 10.59 12.31 -15.22
C GLU A 262 11.19 11.73 -16.51
N ALA A 263 12.33 12.32 -16.98
CA ALA A 263 12.93 11.96 -18.27
C ALA A 263 13.40 10.50 -18.30
N ASP A 264 13.95 10.00 -17.19
CA ASP A 264 14.48 8.63 -17.05
C ASP A 264 13.48 7.69 -16.37
N LYS A 265 12.18 7.94 -16.55
CA LYS A 265 11.12 7.17 -15.92
C LYS A 265 11.20 5.66 -16.17
N ASP A 266 11.79 5.26 -17.29
CA ASP A 266 11.90 3.85 -17.67
C ASP A 266 13.14 3.16 -17.08
N ARG A 267 14.05 3.91 -16.40
CA ARG A 267 15.26 3.41 -15.73
C ARG A 267 15.25 3.59 -14.22
N ALA A 268 14.25 4.28 -13.67
CA ALA A 268 14.18 4.52 -12.23
C ALA A 268 14.10 3.19 -11.46
N PRO A 269 14.86 3.05 -10.35
CA PRO A 269 14.89 1.82 -9.56
C PRO A 269 13.57 1.58 -8.83
N LEU A 270 13.26 0.32 -8.60
CA LEU A 270 12.23 -0.09 -7.64
C LEU A 270 12.70 0.25 -6.22
N GLN A 271 11.78 0.75 -5.38
CA GLN A 271 12.13 1.23 -4.03
C GLN A 271 11.58 0.34 -2.91
N GLN A 272 10.85 -0.71 -3.22
CA GLN A 272 10.19 -1.58 -2.26
C GLN A 272 11.16 -2.22 -1.27
N GLU A 273 12.23 -2.81 -1.76
CA GLU A 273 13.26 -3.41 -0.93
C GLU A 273 14.01 -2.36 -0.08
N ASN A 274 14.33 -1.21 -0.69
CA ASN A 274 15.04 -0.13 -0.02
C ASN A 274 14.24 0.42 1.18
N ILE A 275 12.95 0.71 1.00
CA ILE A 275 12.10 1.24 2.09
C ILE A 275 11.92 0.21 3.21
N ILE A 276 11.71 -1.07 2.88
CA ILE A 276 11.55 -2.14 3.87
C ILE A 276 12.81 -2.30 4.72
N ASN A 277 13.99 -2.31 4.09
CA ASN A 277 15.26 -2.55 4.78
C ASN A 277 15.72 -1.37 5.63
N ARG A 278 15.26 -0.14 5.33
CA ARG A 278 15.63 1.07 6.08
C ARG A 278 14.67 1.43 7.19
N ALA A 279 13.42 1.05 7.10
CA ALA A 279 12.37 1.38 8.08
C ALA A 279 12.69 0.81 9.48
N VAL A 280 12.12 1.42 10.52
CA VAL A 280 12.13 0.89 11.89
C VAL A 280 11.07 -0.22 11.96
N ARG A 281 11.42 -1.42 11.47
CA ARG A 281 10.50 -2.56 11.42
C ARG A 281 11.22 -3.88 11.62
N ILE A 282 10.48 -4.91 11.97
CA ILE A 282 10.99 -6.28 12.02
C ILE A 282 10.84 -6.90 10.63
N PRO A 283 11.91 -7.46 10.06
CA PRO A 283 11.87 -8.09 8.74
C PRO A 283 10.90 -9.28 8.69
N ASP A 284 10.25 -9.46 7.54
CA ASP A 284 9.64 -10.73 7.17
C ASP A 284 10.69 -11.59 6.47
N PRO A 285 11.10 -12.75 7.04
CA PRO A 285 12.15 -13.59 6.48
C PRO A 285 11.75 -14.27 5.16
N HIS A 286 10.50 -14.15 4.76
CA HIS A 286 9.96 -14.79 3.56
C HIS A 286 9.65 -13.80 2.43
N ILE A 287 10.15 -12.56 2.52
CA ILE A 287 10.08 -11.59 1.42
C ILE A 287 11.41 -11.58 0.68
N HIS A 288 11.37 -11.83 -0.62
CA HIS A 288 12.54 -11.79 -1.50
C HIS A 288 12.25 -10.97 -2.75
N PHE A 289 13.20 -10.14 -3.17
CA PHE A 289 13.12 -9.32 -4.37
C PHE A 289 14.12 -9.79 -5.41
N LEU A 290 13.69 -9.99 -6.64
CA LEU A 290 14.55 -10.38 -7.76
C LEU A 290 13.93 -9.93 -9.09
N ASP A 291 14.71 -9.27 -9.95
CA ASP A 291 14.34 -8.93 -11.34
C ASP A 291 12.96 -8.28 -11.50
N GLY A 292 12.60 -7.42 -10.55
CA GLY A 292 11.30 -6.74 -10.55
C GLY A 292 10.13 -7.64 -10.18
N TRP A 293 10.39 -8.67 -9.40
CA TRP A 293 9.41 -9.51 -8.74
C TRP A 293 9.62 -9.48 -7.23
N VAL A 294 8.54 -9.72 -6.50
CA VAL A 294 8.58 -10.05 -5.08
C VAL A 294 8.00 -11.44 -4.89
N VAL A 295 8.74 -12.29 -4.16
CA VAL A 295 8.24 -13.58 -3.68
C VAL A 295 8.02 -13.47 -2.19
N ARG A 296 6.85 -13.91 -1.72
CA ARG A 296 6.49 -13.84 -0.29
C ARG A 296 5.66 -15.02 0.17
N ARG A 297 5.69 -15.29 1.46
CA ARG A 297 4.82 -16.27 2.08
C ARG A 297 3.37 -15.72 2.13
N LEU A 298 2.41 -16.60 1.83
CA LEU A 298 1.02 -16.39 2.22
C LEU A 298 0.65 -17.43 3.28
N ALA A 299 -0.10 -17.00 4.27
CA ALA A 299 -0.59 -17.85 5.35
C ALA A 299 -1.86 -17.19 5.95
N PRO A 300 -2.72 -17.96 6.64
CA PRO A 300 -3.91 -17.40 7.29
C PRO A 300 -3.62 -16.22 8.23
N ASP A 301 -2.46 -16.21 8.86
CA ASP A 301 -1.98 -15.19 9.80
C ASP A 301 -1.08 -14.10 9.16
N CYS A 302 -0.90 -14.14 7.84
CA CYS A 302 -0.19 -13.11 7.06
C CYS A 302 -1.17 -12.40 6.14
N CYS A 303 -1.96 -11.48 6.66
CA CYS A 303 -3.07 -10.85 5.93
C CYS A 303 -3.17 -9.34 6.18
N HIS A 304 -3.81 -8.63 5.24
CA HIS A 304 -4.24 -7.26 5.46
C HIS A 304 -5.40 -7.19 6.45
N ILE A 305 -5.45 -6.11 7.22
CA ILE A 305 -6.60 -5.80 8.08
C ILE A 305 -7.62 -5.03 7.24
N GLU A 306 -8.77 -5.63 6.96
CA GLU A 306 -9.91 -4.96 6.30
C GLU A 306 -10.80 -4.33 7.36
N LEU A 307 -11.19 -3.07 7.25
CA LEU A 307 -11.97 -2.34 8.25
C LEU A 307 -13.38 -2.93 8.45
N SER A 308 -13.99 -3.43 7.37
CA SER A 308 -15.33 -4.02 7.38
C SER A 308 -15.49 -5.25 8.27
N ALA A 309 -14.41 -5.79 8.78
CA ALA A 309 -14.39 -6.97 9.62
C ALA A 309 -13.66 -6.72 10.95
N LEU A 310 -13.56 -5.43 11.43
CA LEU A 310 -13.11 -5.13 12.79
C LEU A 310 -14.12 -5.68 13.82
N PRO A 311 -13.69 -6.19 15.00
CA PRO A 311 -14.61 -6.61 16.06
C PRO A 311 -15.55 -5.48 16.44
N GLU A 312 -16.76 -5.78 16.92
CA GLU A 312 -17.71 -4.76 17.38
C GLU A 312 -17.14 -3.90 18.51
N GLU A 313 -16.37 -4.52 19.41
CA GLU A 313 -15.62 -3.82 20.46
C GLU A 313 -14.16 -3.64 20.06
N HIS A 314 -13.82 -2.50 19.49
CA HIS A 314 -12.45 -2.15 19.16
C HIS A 314 -12.19 -0.65 19.38
N ASP A 315 -10.96 -0.34 19.71
CA ASP A 315 -10.52 1.04 19.88
C ASP A 315 -9.96 1.58 18.54
N GLU A 316 -10.85 2.14 17.72
CA GLU A 316 -10.48 2.72 16.42
C GLU A 316 -9.49 3.88 16.57
N GLY A 317 -9.65 4.68 17.61
CA GLY A 317 -8.73 5.79 17.89
C GLY A 317 -7.32 5.26 18.15
N ARG A 318 -7.19 4.18 18.93
CA ARG A 318 -5.92 3.54 19.21
C ARG A 318 -5.31 2.88 17.97
N LEU A 319 -6.15 2.29 17.11
CA LEU A 319 -5.70 1.71 15.85
C LEU A 319 -5.15 2.79 14.91
N LEU A 320 -5.86 3.90 14.76
CA LEU A 320 -5.43 5.04 13.94
C LEU A 320 -4.17 5.71 14.50
N TYR A 321 -4.02 5.78 15.82
CA TYR A 321 -2.79 6.21 16.48
C TYR A 321 -1.61 5.28 16.12
N ALA A 322 -1.83 3.96 16.19
CA ALA A 322 -0.79 2.99 15.80
C ALA A 322 -0.43 3.09 14.31
N MET A 323 -1.39 3.37 13.42
CA MET A 323 -1.14 3.62 12.00
C MET A 323 -0.29 4.89 11.79
N GLY A 324 -0.56 5.95 12.55
CA GLY A 324 0.29 7.16 12.56
C GLY A 324 1.71 6.86 13.04
N TRP A 325 1.86 6.09 14.12
CA TRP A 325 3.17 5.67 14.63
C TRP A 325 3.93 4.81 13.63
N GLU A 326 3.28 3.84 13.00
CA GLU A 326 3.91 2.99 11.98
C GLU A 326 4.33 3.81 10.75
N THR A 327 3.57 4.83 10.36
CA THR A 327 4.01 5.79 9.33
C THR A 327 5.32 6.48 9.72
N ALA A 328 5.47 6.85 11.01
CA ALA A 328 6.72 7.39 11.52
C ALA A 328 7.87 6.37 11.47
N ASN A 329 7.62 5.10 11.80
CA ASN A 329 8.60 4.01 11.68
C ASN A 329 9.18 3.92 10.26
N ILE A 330 8.34 4.05 9.24
CA ILE A 330 8.78 4.03 7.84
C ILE A 330 9.64 5.25 7.52
N HIS A 331 9.18 6.46 7.87
CA HIS A 331 9.89 7.71 7.55
C HIS A 331 11.23 7.85 8.28
N LEU A 332 11.35 7.28 9.47
CA LEU A 332 12.60 7.23 10.25
C LEU A 332 13.71 6.46 9.52
N GLY A 333 13.37 5.63 8.54
CA GLY A 333 14.36 4.99 7.65
C GLY A 333 15.18 5.98 6.81
N THR A 334 14.70 7.20 6.60
CA THR A 334 15.44 8.26 5.89
C THR A 334 16.19 9.14 6.89
N ARG A 335 17.17 8.54 7.58
CA ARG A 335 17.88 9.11 8.75
C ARG A 335 18.40 10.52 8.52
N GLU A 336 18.96 10.79 7.33
CA GLU A 336 19.54 12.08 6.93
C GLU A 336 18.53 13.23 6.81
N LYS A 337 17.25 12.94 6.78
CA LYS A 337 16.16 13.94 6.67
C LYS A 337 15.39 14.16 7.97
N ILE A 338 15.63 13.38 9.02
CA ILE A 338 14.83 13.41 10.26
C ILE A 338 14.92 14.75 10.97
N ALA A 339 16.08 15.40 11.01
CA ALA A 339 16.20 16.73 11.61
C ALA A 339 15.35 17.78 10.89
N ALA A 340 15.37 17.79 9.57
CA ALA A 340 14.55 18.69 8.75
C ALA A 340 13.05 18.38 8.91
N LEU A 341 12.69 17.10 8.96
CA LEU A 341 11.32 16.66 9.19
C LEU A 341 10.82 17.11 10.56
N LYS A 342 11.58 16.89 11.64
CA LYS A 342 11.23 17.34 13.00
C LYS A 342 11.01 18.84 13.05
N LYS A 343 11.88 19.62 12.42
CA LYS A 343 11.76 21.09 12.34
C LYS A 343 10.48 21.52 11.62
N ASP A 344 10.19 20.94 10.45
CA ASP A 344 8.98 21.24 9.67
C ASP A 344 7.72 20.83 10.45
N LEU A 345 7.69 19.62 11.01
CA LEU A 345 6.55 19.09 11.76
C LEU A 345 6.24 19.93 13.01
N SER A 346 7.26 20.41 13.74
CA SER A 346 7.07 21.27 14.91
C SER A 346 6.49 22.65 14.54
N GLY A 347 6.82 23.16 13.35
CA GLY A 347 6.28 24.41 12.82
C GLY A 347 4.83 24.31 12.34
N ARG A 348 4.32 23.13 12.10
CA ARG A 348 2.95 22.91 11.61
C ARG A 348 1.94 23.05 12.74
N LYS A 349 1.15 24.11 12.70
CA LYS A 349 0.12 24.43 13.68
C LYS A 349 -1.28 24.36 13.07
N GLY A 350 -2.28 24.31 13.93
CA GLY A 350 -3.68 24.35 13.53
C GLY A 350 -4.16 23.06 12.85
N ARG A 351 -5.07 23.19 11.90
CA ARG A 351 -5.77 22.08 11.27
C ARG A 351 -5.18 21.73 9.90
N TRP A 352 -3.85 21.83 9.73
CA TRP A 352 -3.18 21.62 8.43
C TRP A 352 -3.50 20.26 7.81
N LEU A 353 -3.37 19.19 8.60
CA LEU A 353 -3.61 17.82 8.14
C LEU A 353 -5.08 17.61 7.77
N HIS A 354 -6.01 18.13 8.59
CA HIS A 354 -7.45 18.08 8.28
C HIS A 354 -7.79 18.79 6.97
N LYS A 355 -7.26 20.03 6.79
CA LYS A 355 -7.54 20.83 5.58
C LYS A 355 -7.07 20.10 4.32
N ALA A 356 -5.85 19.58 4.35
CA ALA A 356 -5.27 18.86 3.23
C ALA A 356 -6.00 17.54 2.94
N ALA A 357 -6.26 16.72 3.96
CA ALA A 357 -6.99 15.46 3.81
C ALA A 357 -8.41 15.68 3.24
N LYS A 358 -9.13 16.71 3.74
CA LYS A 358 -10.44 17.08 3.21
C LYS A 358 -10.37 17.51 1.75
N ALA A 359 -9.40 18.37 1.38
CA ALA A 359 -9.24 18.83 0.02
C ALA A 359 -8.92 17.69 -0.95
N MET A 360 -7.99 16.79 -0.58
CA MET A 360 -7.63 15.62 -1.38
C MET A 360 -8.78 14.61 -1.48
N ALA A 361 -9.51 14.35 -0.41
CA ALA A 361 -10.70 13.48 -0.45
C ALA A 361 -11.79 14.05 -1.37
N GLN A 362 -12.02 15.37 -1.34
CA GLN A 362 -12.96 16.03 -2.24
C GLN A 362 -12.52 15.96 -3.70
N ALA A 363 -11.24 16.16 -4.00
CA ALA A 363 -10.69 16.04 -5.34
C ALA A 363 -10.85 14.59 -5.86
N THR A 364 -10.57 13.60 -5.01
CA THR A 364 -10.76 12.17 -5.32
C THR A 364 -12.24 11.86 -5.59
N ALA A 365 -13.15 12.35 -4.77
CA ALA A 365 -14.59 12.15 -4.96
C ALA A 365 -15.12 12.81 -6.25
N LYS A 366 -14.54 13.95 -6.65
CA LYS A 366 -14.86 14.59 -7.93
C LYS A 366 -14.44 13.72 -9.12
N ASP A 367 -13.23 13.20 -9.10
CA ASP A 367 -12.73 12.31 -10.16
C ASP A 367 -13.50 10.98 -10.19
N TRP A 368 -13.87 10.43 -9.01
CA TRP A 368 -14.73 9.24 -8.94
C TRP A 368 -16.08 9.44 -9.63
N LYS A 369 -16.73 10.59 -9.46
CA LYS A 369 -17.99 10.88 -10.16
C LYS A 369 -17.82 10.85 -11.68
N VAL A 370 -16.73 11.43 -12.20
CA VAL A 370 -16.40 11.40 -13.63
C VAL A 370 -16.17 9.96 -14.10
N TRP A 371 -15.38 9.17 -13.35
CA TRP A 371 -15.13 7.76 -13.64
C TRP A 371 -16.40 6.93 -13.68
N ARG A 372 -17.25 7.05 -12.64
CA ARG A 372 -18.51 6.33 -12.53
C ARG A 372 -19.45 6.63 -13.69
N THR A 373 -19.56 7.90 -14.09
CA THR A 373 -20.37 8.30 -15.26
C THR A 373 -19.83 7.69 -16.55
N HIS A 374 -18.51 7.65 -16.72
CA HIS A 374 -17.86 7.05 -17.89
C HIS A 374 -18.11 5.54 -18.00
N GLN A 375 -18.13 4.82 -16.87
CA GLN A 375 -18.40 3.36 -16.85
C GLN A 375 -19.87 3.03 -17.18
N GLY A 376 -20.77 4.01 -17.16
CA GLY A 376 -22.19 3.82 -17.42
C GLY A 376 -22.97 3.17 -16.28
N PRO A 377 -24.30 3.04 -16.42
CA PRO A 377 -25.11 2.34 -15.43
C PRO A 377 -24.72 0.86 -15.38
N ARG A 378 -24.71 0.27 -14.18
CA ARG A 378 -24.51 -1.18 -14.00
C ARG A 378 -25.55 -1.90 -14.84
N LYS A 379 -25.14 -2.73 -15.80
CA LYS A 379 -26.04 -3.78 -16.28
C LYS A 379 -26.30 -4.72 -15.11
N ALA A 380 -27.56 -4.74 -14.65
CA ALA A 380 -28.03 -5.60 -13.59
C ALA A 380 -27.77 -7.08 -13.91
#